data_18a9df2edb03333133c697a64e9dc4e4
#
_entry.id   18a9df2edb03333133c697a64e9dc4e4
#
_cell.length_a   1.000
_cell.length_b   1.000
_cell.length_c   1.000
_cell.angle_alpha   90.00
_cell.angle_beta   90.00
_cell.angle_gamma   90.00
#
_symmetry.space_group_name_H-M   'P 1'
#
loop_
_entity.id
_entity.type
_entity.pdbx_description
1 polymer ?
#
loop_
_entity_poly.entity_id
_entity_poly.type
_entity_poly.pdbx_seq_one_letter_code
_entity_poly.pdbx_strand_id
1 'polypeptide(L)'
;DVGVHVFDERIKTRVICPVCKTPRNIRLAITKEIGYDENTKTFYLVCDEAACKGARMVTKEGDELGIEPIRKRLEADDMIAKHLLKLKGVPHVFLRNSVPVAEAKNTTDEYELTPAYSFEIDEAKKIKIIETPWTVTDDDGVESYSLMPAPVALSLIKQIAKVLKL
;
A
#
# COMPACT_ATOMS: atom_id res chain seq x y z
N ASP A 1 -10.45 4.03 -7.17
CA ASP A 1 -9.93 2.86 -7.85
C ASP A 1 -8.56 2.49 -7.27
N VAL A 2 -8.33 1.24 -7.02
CA VAL A 2 -7.03 0.74 -6.51
C VAL A 2 -6.59 -0.34 -7.46
N GLY A 3 -5.49 -0.09 -8.18
CA GLY A 3 -4.96 -1.03 -9.15
C GLY A 3 -4.71 -2.43 -8.58
N VAL A 4 -4.95 -3.43 -9.37
CA VAL A 4 -4.78 -4.87 -9.01
C VAL A 4 -3.37 -5.15 -8.50
N HIS A 5 -2.36 -4.52 -9.10
CA HIS A 5 -0.96 -4.67 -8.69
C HIS A 5 -0.68 -4.15 -7.27
N VAL A 6 -1.41 -3.10 -6.84
CA VAL A 6 -1.31 -2.56 -5.48
C VAL A 6 -1.78 -3.59 -4.44
N PHE A 7 -2.89 -4.29 -4.74
CA PHE A 7 -3.39 -5.36 -3.86
C PHE A 7 -2.41 -6.52 -3.80
N ASP A 8 -1.90 -6.96 -4.94
CA ASP A 8 -0.98 -8.09 -5.03
C ASP A 8 0.27 -7.84 -4.19
N GLU A 9 0.91 -6.69 -4.38
CA GLU A 9 2.11 -6.34 -3.63
C GLU A 9 1.84 -6.19 -2.12
N ARG A 10 0.72 -5.58 -1.74
CA ARG A 10 0.34 -5.44 -0.32
C ARG A 10 0.10 -6.78 0.35
N ILE A 11 -0.47 -7.75 -0.35
CA ILE A 11 -0.69 -9.10 0.18
C ILE A 11 0.64 -9.83 0.31
N LYS A 12 1.46 -9.87 -0.73
CA LYS A 12 2.74 -10.58 -0.75
C LYS A 12 3.77 -10.08 0.26
N THR A 13 3.69 -8.79 0.62
CA THR A 13 4.61 -8.15 1.57
C THR A 13 4.05 -8.01 2.98
N ARG A 14 2.83 -8.54 3.22
CA ARG A 14 2.19 -8.54 4.52
C ARG A 14 2.86 -9.52 5.47
N VAL A 15 3.03 -9.08 6.72
CA VAL A 15 3.50 -9.90 7.82
C VAL A 15 2.58 -9.74 9.03
N ILE A 16 2.49 -10.75 9.87
CA ILE A 16 1.67 -10.74 11.08
C ILE A 16 2.51 -11.12 12.30
N CYS A 17 2.20 -10.53 13.43
CA CYS A 17 2.77 -10.99 14.69
C CYS A 17 2.16 -12.34 15.08
N PRO A 18 2.96 -13.39 15.38
CA PRO A 18 2.42 -14.70 15.76
C PRO A 18 1.71 -14.67 17.12
N VAL A 19 1.99 -13.67 17.96
CA VAL A 19 1.42 -13.52 19.30
C VAL A 19 0.12 -12.69 19.27
N CYS A 20 0.19 -11.40 18.96
CA CYS A 20 -0.95 -10.48 19.01
C CYS A 20 -1.77 -10.43 17.72
N LYS A 21 -1.32 -11.09 16.65
CA LYS A 21 -1.95 -11.11 15.33
C LYS A 21 -2.02 -9.75 14.62
N THR A 22 -1.38 -8.72 15.16
CA THR A 22 -1.31 -7.40 14.50
C THR A 22 -0.64 -7.52 13.15
N PRO A 23 -1.28 -7.07 12.06
CA PRO A 23 -0.67 -7.07 10.73
C PRO A 23 0.26 -5.87 10.55
N ARG A 24 1.31 -6.06 9.76
CA ARG A 24 2.20 -5.02 9.25
C ARG A 24 2.54 -5.34 7.80
N ASN A 25 3.30 -4.43 7.19
CA ASN A 25 3.81 -4.65 5.84
C ASN A 25 5.29 -4.30 5.83
N ILE A 26 6.14 -5.24 5.41
CA ILE A 26 7.59 -5.05 5.48
C ILE A 26 8.09 -3.93 4.55
N ARG A 27 7.32 -3.57 3.53
CA ARG A 27 7.66 -2.48 2.60
C ARG A 27 6.92 -1.18 2.85
N LEU A 28 5.70 -1.22 3.39
CA LEU A 28 4.79 -0.06 3.40
C LEU A 28 4.38 0.39 4.80
N ALA A 29 4.50 -0.47 5.81
CA ALA A 29 4.09 -0.17 7.18
C ALA A 29 4.97 -0.95 8.15
N ILE A 30 6.21 -0.48 8.30
CA ILE A 30 7.24 -1.12 9.13
C ILE A 30 7.00 -0.88 10.62
N THR A 31 7.70 -1.65 11.45
CA THR A 31 7.79 -1.49 12.89
C THR A 31 9.01 -0.64 13.25
N LYS A 32 9.11 -0.24 14.53
CA LYS A 32 10.22 0.56 15.03
C LYS A 32 11.57 -0.18 14.97
N GLU A 33 11.52 -1.50 15.13
CA GLU A 33 12.70 -2.34 15.14
C GLU A 33 12.67 -3.34 13.99
N ILE A 34 13.78 -3.41 13.27
CA ILE A 34 14.01 -4.32 12.15
C ILE A 34 15.12 -5.27 12.54
N GLY A 35 14.91 -6.57 12.36
CA GLY A 35 15.92 -7.57 12.54
C GLY A 35 16.47 -8.08 11.20
N TYR A 36 17.64 -8.71 11.26
CA TYR A 36 18.28 -9.38 10.14
C TYR A 36 18.65 -10.81 10.50
N ASP A 37 18.32 -11.73 9.64
CA ASP A 37 18.62 -13.16 9.79
C ASP A 37 19.81 -13.51 8.88
N GLU A 38 20.96 -13.77 9.49
CA GLU A 38 22.21 -14.09 8.79
C GLU A 38 22.14 -15.40 7.99
N ASN A 39 21.33 -16.37 8.44
CA ASN A 39 21.22 -17.66 7.78
C ASN A 39 20.39 -17.57 6.47
N THR A 40 19.31 -16.82 6.51
CA THR A 40 18.43 -16.63 5.35
C THR A 40 18.74 -15.37 4.55
N LYS A 41 19.62 -14.50 5.09
CA LYS A 41 19.96 -13.18 4.53
C LYS A 41 18.73 -12.31 4.28
N THR A 42 17.76 -12.38 5.20
CA THR A 42 16.49 -11.66 5.08
C THR A 42 16.27 -10.72 6.25
N PHE A 43 15.69 -9.56 5.97
CA PHE A 43 15.20 -8.65 7.01
C PHE A 43 13.80 -9.08 7.47
N TYR A 44 13.49 -8.80 8.74
CA TYR A 44 12.17 -9.06 9.30
C TYR A 44 11.76 -7.96 10.27
N LEU A 45 10.47 -7.78 10.46
CA LEU A 45 9.93 -6.84 11.42
C LEU A 45 9.85 -7.48 12.81
N VAL A 46 10.12 -6.67 13.83
CA VAL A 46 9.96 -7.03 15.24
C VAL A 46 8.67 -6.35 15.75
N CYS A 47 7.81 -7.09 16.43
CA CYS A 47 6.53 -6.55 16.89
C CYS A 47 6.73 -5.42 17.91
N ASP A 48 6.05 -4.27 17.69
CA ASP A 48 6.12 -3.09 18.56
C ASP A 48 5.36 -3.25 19.89
N GLU A 49 4.49 -4.28 20.00
CA GLU A 49 3.68 -4.51 21.18
C GLU A 49 4.53 -5.10 22.30
N ALA A 50 4.62 -4.39 23.43
CA ALA A 50 5.46 -4.80 24.56
C ALA A 50 5.11 -6.20 25.10
N ALA A 51 3.83 -6.57 25.07
CA ALA A 51 3.38 -7.90 25.48
C ALA A 51 3.93 -9.03 24.60
N CYS A 52 4.34 -8.73 23.37
CA CYS A 52 4.90 -9.70 22.44
C CYS A 52 6.41 -9.96 22.64
N LYS A 53 7.07 -9.21 23.52
CA LYS A 53 8.48 -9.38 23.90
C LYS A 53 9.43 -9.45 22.70
N GLY A 54 9.23 -8.59 21.71
CA GLY A 54 10.08 -8.56 20.50
C GLY A 54 9.85 -9.74 19.55
N ALA A 55 8.64 -10.27 19.47
CA ALA A 55 8.32 -11.39 18.58
C ALA A 55 8.62 -11.03 17.12
N ARG A 56 9.38 -11.89 16.42
CA ARG A 56 9.58 -11.80 14.97
C ARG A 56 8.24 -11.94 14.25
N MET A 57 7.92 -10.98 13.40
CA MET A 57 6.75 -11.06 12.54
C MET A 57 6.99 -12.04 11.39
N VAL A 58 5.96 -12.73 10.96
CA VAL A 58 6.04 -13.79 9.96
C VAL A 58 5.06 -13.52 8.82
N THR A 59 5.36 -14.02 7.63
CA THR A 59 4.41 -14.02 6.51
C THR A 59 3.17 -14.83 6.88
N LYS A 60 2.01 -14.39 6.42
CA LYS A 60 0.78 -15.15 6.60
C LYS A 60 0.72 -16.22 5.53
N GLU A 61 0.40 -17.45 5.92
CA GLU A 61 0.21 -18.57 5.01
C GLU A 61 -0.82 -18.22 3.92
N GLY A 62 -0.49 -18.48 2.67
CA GLY A 62 -1.29 -18.18 1.49
C GLY A 62 -1.04 -16.78 0.90
N ASP A 63 -0.38 -15.87 1.60
CA ASP A 63 -0.09 -14.53 1.08
C ASP A 63 0.94 -14.55 -0.06
N GLU A 64 1.74 -15.60 -0.19
CA GLU A 64 2.65 -15.82 -1.31
C GLU A 64 1.90 -15.96 -2.65
N LEU A 65 0.64 -16.37 -2.63
CA LEU A 65 -0.23 -16.45 -3.80
C LEU A 65 -0.76 -15.09 -4.26
N GLY A 66 -0.58 -14.04 -3.43
CA GLY A 66 -1.04 -12.68 -3.74
C GLY A 66 -2.54 -12.63 -3.98
N ILE A 67 -2.94 -12.08 -5.14
CA ILE A 67 -4.36 -11.91 -5.51
C ILE A 67 -5.02 -13.15 -6.07
N GLU A 68 -4.28 -14.21 -6.40
CA GLU A 68 -4.85 -15.38 -7.09
C GLU A 68 -6.12 -15.94 -6.40
N PRO A 69 -6.14 -16.12 -5.06
CA PRO A 69 -7.34 -16.63 -4.38
C PRO A 69 -8.56 -15.72 -4.48
N ILE A 70 -8.35 -14.41 -4.72
CA ILE A 70 -9.42 -13.40 -4.76
C ILE A 70 -9.64 -12.80 -6.17
N ARG A 71 -8.93 -13.27 -7.19
CA ARG A 71 -8.98 -12.75 -8.57
C ARG A 71 -10.41 -12.64 -9.10
N LYS A 72 -11.20 -13.70 -9.01
CA LYS A 72 -12.60 -13.70 -9.48
C LYS A 72 -13.46 -12.66 -8.79
N ARG A 73 -13.20 -12.38 -7.52
CA ARG A 73 -13.89 -11.32 -6.79
C ARG A 73 -13.49 -9.94 -7.31
N LEU A 74 -12.20 -9.70 -7.53
CA LEU A 74 -11.72 -8.43 -8.09
C LEU A 74 -12.28 -8.17 -9.49
N GLU A 75 -12.37 -9.20 -10.34
CA GLU A 75 -12.99 -9.12 -11.67
C GLU A 75 -14.49 -8.77 -11.58
N ALA A 76 -15.22 -9.36 -10.62
CA ALA A 76 -16.61 -9.05 -10.39
C ALA A 76 -16.81 -7.61 -9.89
N ASP A 77 -15.97 -7.15 -8.96
CA ASP A 77 -16.00 -5.79 -8.43
C ASP A 77 -15.71 -4.77 -9.54
N ASP A 78 -14.74 -5.05 -10.44
CA ASP A 78 -14.44 -4.21 -11.62
C ASP A 78 -15.61 -4.14 -12.60
N MET A 79 -16.28 -5.25 -12.89
CA MET A 79 -17.47 -5.27 -13.73
C MET A 79 -18.59 -4.41 -13.13
N ILE A 80 -18.83 -4.50 -11.83
CA ILE A 80 -19.83 -3.70 -11.12
C ILE A 80 -19.47 -2.22 -11.21
N ALA A 81 -18.22 -1.84 -10.95
CA ALA A 81 -17.75 -0.46 -11.06
C ALA A 81 -17.97 0.10 -12.47
N LYS A 82 -17.61 -0.66 -13.51
CA LYS A 82 -17.85 -0.27 -14.92
C LYS A 82 -19.33 -0.09 -15.25
N HIS A 83 -20.22 -0.87 -14.66
CA HIS A 83 -21.66 -0.69 -14.84
C HIS A 83 -22.17 0.55 -14.12
N LEU A 84 -21.73 0.79 -12.88
CA LEU A 84 -22.12 1.97 -12.12
C LEU A 84 -21.72 3.27 -12.81
N LEU A 85 -20.51 3.32 -13.41
CA LEU A 85 -20.01 4.48 -14.14
C LEU A 85 -20.83 4.80 -15.41
N LYS A 86 -21.60 3.84 -15.96
CA LYS A 86 -22.47 4.03 -17.13
C LYS A 86 -23.86 4.58 -16.78
N LEU A 87 -24.21 4.67 -15.49
CA LEU A 87 -25.52 5.18 -15.08
C LEU A 87 -25.62 6.67 -15.39
N LYS A 88 -26.61 7.04 -16.20
CA LYS A 88 -26.89 8.44 -16.54
C LYS A 88 -27.78 9.09 -15.48
N GLY A 89 -27.53 10.37 -15.20
CA GLY A 89 -28.32 11.15 -14.25
C GLY A 89 -28.10 10.86 -12.77
N VAL A 90 -27.20 9.95 -12.44
CA VAL A 90 -26.77 9.68 -11.06
C VAL A 90 -25.46 10.43 -10.82
N PRO A 91 -25.41 11.35 -9.83
CA PRO A 91 -24.18 12.01 -9.47
C PRO A 91 -23.16 10.98 -8.96
N HIS A 92 -21.93 11.05 -9.45
CA HIS A 92 -20.83 10.19 -8.98
C HIS A 92 -19.53 10.98 -8.92
N VAL A 93 -18.63 10.50 -8.09
CA VAL A 93 -17.26 10.97 -7.99
C VAL A 93 -16.31 9.83 -8.32
N PHE A 94 -15.19 10.16 -8.95
CA PHE A 94 -14.17 9.19 -9.30
C PHE A 94 -12.89 9.52 -8.56
N LEU A 95 -12.43 8.58 -7.73
CA LEU A 95 -11.21 8.74 -6.95
C LEU A 95 -10.14 7.76 -7.44
N ARG A 96 -8.95 8.29 -7.64
CA ARG A 96 -7.73 7.50 -7.73
C ARG A 96 -6.91 7.71 -6.46
N ASN A 97 -6.24 6.67 -6.01
CA ASN A 97 -5.28 6.74 -4.92
C ASN A 97 -3.82 6.73 -5.42
N SER A 98 -3.64 7.17 -6.65
CA SER A 98 -2.32 7.27 -7.30
C SER A 98 -2.26 8.52 -8.18
N VAL A 99 -1.05 8.98 -8.45
CA VAL A 99 -0.75 10.08 -9.36
C VAL A 99 0.40 9.67 -10.28
N PRO A 100 0.33 9.91 -11.60
CA PRO A 100 1.46 9.64 -12.51
C PRO A 100 2.74 10.32 -12.03
N VAL A 101 3.85 9.58 -12.06
CA VAL A 101 5.17 10.11 -11.64
C VAL A 101 5.53 11.41 -12.37
N ALA A 102 5.19 11.47 -13.66
CA ALA A 102 5.45 12.64 -14.48
C ALA A 102 4.66 13.90 -14.04
N GLU A 103 3.50 13.73 -13.43
CA GLU A 103 2.62 14.80 -12.99
C GLU A 103 2.81 15.17 -11.52
N ALA A 104 3.33 14.25 -10.71
CA ALA A 104 3.44 14.39 -9.26
C ALA A 104 4.21 15.65 -8.83
N LYS A 105 5.29 15.99 -9.54
CA LYS A 105 6.11 17.18 -9.24
C LYS A 105 5.33 18.49 -9.22
N ASN A 106 4.23 18.56 -9.95
CA ASN A 106 3.42 19.77 -10.11
C ASN A 106 2.12 19.75 -9.30
N THR A 107 1.74 18.60 -8.78
CA THR A 107 0.40 18.38 -8.20
C THR A 107 0.40 17.83 -6.79
N THR A 108 1.56 17.37 -6.30
CA THR A 108 1.61 16.57 -5.07
C THR A 108 2.90 16.89 -4.30
N ASP A 109 2.77 17.05 -3.00
CA ASP A 109 3.91 17.19 -2.10
C ASP A 109 4.42 15.80 -1.66
N GLU A 110 5.72 15.68 -1.33
CA GLU A 110 6.33 14.41 -0.96
C GLU A 110 5.62 13.71 0.22
N TYR A 111 5.14 14.47 1.21
CA TYR A 111 4.41 13.93 2.37
C TYR A 111 3.02 13.38 2.04
N GLU A 112 2.50 13.62 0.84
CA GLU A 112 1.24 13.04 0.35
C GLU A 112 1.44 11.68 -0.29
N LEU A 113 2.69 11.30 -0.58
CA LEU A 113 3.05 10.03 -1.21
C LEU A 113 3.15 8.92 -0.15
N THR A 114 2.69 7.74 -0.52
CA THR A 114 2.86 6.56 0.35
C THR A 114 4.34 6.18 0.39
N PRO A 115 4.98 6.09 1.56
CA PRO A 115 6.36 5.66 1.65
C PRO A 115 6.51 4.16 1.37
N ALA A 116 7.62 3.79 0.76
CA ALA A 116 8.11 2.42 0.68
C ALA A 116 9.47 2.32 1.34
N TYR A 117 9.69 1.23 2.05
CA TYR A 117 10.90 1.00 2.83
C TYR A 117 11.71 -0.16 2.26
N SER A 118 13.01 0.03 2.22
CA SER A 118 13.99 -1.02 1.95
C SER A 118 15.08 -0.99 3.02
N PHE A 119 15.84 -2.07 3.13
CA PHE A 119 16.81 -2.24 4.19
C PHE A 119 18.15 -2.65 3.61
N GLU A 120 19.21 -2.08 4.19
CA GLU A 120 20.60 -2.42 3.88
C GLU A 120 21.37 -2.63 5.16
N ILE A 121 22.46 -3.39 5.09
CA ILE A 121 23.43 -3.48 6.18
C ILE A 121 24.59 -2.57 5.83
N ASP A 122 24.90 -1.63 6.71
CA ASP A 122 26.03 -0.72 6.55
C ASP A 122 27.37 -1.40 6.89
N GLU A 123 28.48 -0.70 6.66
CA GLU A 123 29.83 -1.17 6.96
C GLU A 123 30.04 -1.46 8.45
N ALA A 124 29.26 -0.83 9.33
CA ALA A 124 29.28 -1.05 10.78
C ALA A 124 28.33 -2.19 11.22
N LYS A 125 27.79 -2.98 10.27
CA LYS A 125 26.80 -4.05 10.49
C LYS A 125 25.49 -3.57 11.14
N LYS A 126 25.14 -2.29 10.96
CA LYS A 126 23.86 -1.75 11.40
C LYS A 126 22.86 -1.77 10.24
N ILE A 127 21.59 -1.96 10.59
CA ILE A 127 20.50 -1.92 9.62
C ILE A 127 20.20 -0.46 9.29
N LYS A 128 20.34 -0.09 8.02
CA LYS A 128 19.94 1.20 7.46
C LYS A 128 18.57 1.05 6.82
N ILE A 129 17.65 1.92 7.20
CA ILE A 129 16.31 2.00 6.61
C ILE A 129 16.36 3.08 5.53
N ILE A 130 15.94 2.73 4.33
CA ILE A 130 15.85 3.64 3.19
C ILE A 130 14.37 3.82 2.88
N GLU A 131 13.92 5.07 2.89
CA GLU A 131 12.56 5.46 2.57
C GLU A 131 12.53 6.12 1.19
N THR A 132 11.60 5.69 0.35
CA THR A 132 11.35 6.25 -0.99
C THR A 132 9.84 6.30 -1.23
N PRO A 133 9.34 7.20 -2.11
CA PRO A 133 7.97 7.13 -2.54
C PRO A 133 7.63 5.78 -3.19
N TRP A 134 6.50 5.19 -2.79
CA TRP A 134 6.07 3.92 -3.37
C TRP A 134 5.55 4.11 -4.79
N THR A 135 6.25 3.52 -5.73
CA THR A 135 5.91 3.53 -7.15
C THR A 135 5.21 2.23 -7.53
N VAL A 136 4.14 2.34 -8.28
CA VAL A 136 3.34 1.23 -8.81
C VAL A 136 3.05 1.47 -10.29
N THR A 137 2.90 0.40 -11.07
CA THR A 137 2.31 0.51 -12.40
C THR A 137 0.80 0.45 -12.24
N ASP A 138 0.09 1.45 -12.73
CA ASP A 138 -1.38 1.47 -12.68
C ASP A 138 -2.00 0.56 -13.76
N ASP A 139 -3.34 0.48 -13.77
CA ASP A 139 -4.06 -0.40 -14.69
C ASP A 139 -3.96 0.04 -16.16
N ASP A 140 -3.56 1.28 -16.40
CA ASP A 140 -3.29 1.84 -17.73
C ASP A 140 -1.82 1.64 -18.16
N GLY A 141 -1.00 0.97 -17.33
CA GLY A 141 0.42 0.74 -17.57
C GLY A 141 1.31 1.95 -17.29
N VAL A 142 0.79 2.96 -16.60
CA VAL A 142 1.51 4.19 -16.28
C VAL A 142 2.19 4.05 -14.92
N GLU A 143 3.46 4.43 -14.86
CA GLU A 143 4.20 4.49 -13.59
C GLU A 143 3.64 5.63 -12.73
N SER A 144 3.16 5.28 -11.53
CA SER A 144 2.41 6.17 -10.65
C SER A 144 2.86 6.03 -9.20
N TYR A 145 2.85 7.13 -8.45
CA TYR A 145 3.01 7.10 -7.00
C TYR A 145 1.69 6.79 -6.32
N SER A 146 1.71 5.93 -5.32
CA SER A 146 0.57 5.72 -4.44
C SER A 146 0.42 6.89 -3.45
N LEU A 147 -0.82 7.37 -3.28
CA LEU A 147 -1.12 8.48 -2.36
C LEU A 147 -1.47 7.98 -0.96
N MET A 148 -1.16 8.79 0.03
CA MET A 148 -1.62 8.60 1.41
C MET A 148 -3.15 8.80 1.51
N PRO A 149 -3.80 8.24 2.53
CA PRO A 149 -5.26 8.38 2.69
C PRO A 149 -5.75 9.83 2.82
N ALA A 150 -4.98 10.71 3.44
CA ALA A 150 -5.39 12.11 3.68
C ALA A 150 -5.65 12.91 2.40
N PRO A 151 -4.74 12.97 1.40
CA PRO A 151 -5.00 13.66 0.14
C PRO A 151 -6.15 13.03 -0.65
N VAL A 152 -6.30 11.71 -0.61
CA VAL A 152 -7.43 11.01 -1.24
C VAL A 152 -8.76 11.43 -0.61
N ALA A 153 -8.83 11.49 0.72
CA ALA A 153 -10.03 11.94 1.44
C ALA A 153 -10.36 13.41 1.13
N LEU A 154 -9.35 14.28 1.06
CA LEU A 154 -9.55 15.68 0.69
C LEU A 154 -10.08 15.83 -0.74
N SER A 155 -9.57 15.05 -1.68
CA SER A 155 -10.08 15.00 -3.06
C SER A 155 -11.53 14.54 -3.10
N LEU A 156 -11.91 13.53 -2.31
CA LEU A 156 -13.30 13.08 -2.17
C LEU A 156 -14.21 14.21 -1.69
N ILE A 157 -13.84 14.90 -0.63
CA ILE A 157 -14.62 16.01 -0.07
C ILE A 157 -14.83 17.11 -1.12
N LYS A 158 -13.76 17.53 -1.81
CA LYS A 158 -13.84 18.55 -2.88
C LYS A 158 -14.76 18.13 -4.03
N GLN A 159 -14.69 16.87 -4.45
CA GLN A 159 -15.54 16.36 -5.54
C GLN A 159 -17.02 16.28 -5.11
N ILE A 160 -17.29 15.81 -3.88
CA ILE A 160 -18.66 15.76 -3.34
C ILE A 160 -19.25 17.17 -3.26
N ALA A 161 -18.51 18.13 -2.68
CA ALA A 161 -18.97 19.52 -2.59
C ALA A 161 -19.32 20.10 -3.97
N LYS A 162 -18.47 19.87 -4.97
CA LYS A 162 -18.72 20.30 -6.37
C LYS A 162 -19.98 19.66 -6.96
N VAL A 163 -20.18 18.36 -6.77
CA VAL A 163 -21.33 17.62 -7.31
C VAL A 163 -22.63 18.06 -6.65
N LEU A 164 -22.62 18.30 -5.33
CA LEU A 164 -23.78 18.73 -4.56
C LEU A 164 -23.98 20.25 -4.58
N LYS A 165 -23.07 21.01 -5.20
CA LYS A 165 -23.08 22.48 -5.26
C LYS A 165 -23.11 23.15 -3.88
N LEU A 166 -22.35 22.58 -2.93
CA LEU A 166 -22.13 23.10 -1.58
C LEU A 166 -21.05 24.19 -1.57
#